data_2635220df0dbd46d8138843089670553
#
_entry.id   2635220df0dbd46d8138843089670553
#
_cell.length_a   1.000
_cell.length_b   1.000
_cell.length_c   1.000
_cell.angle_alpha   90.00
_cell.angle_beta   90.00
_cell.angle_gamma   90.00
#
_symmetry.space_group_name_H-M   'P 1'
#
loop_
_entity.id
_entity.type
_entity.pdbx_description
1 polymer ?
#
loop_
_entity_poly.entity_id
_entity_poly.type
_entity_poly.pdbx_seq_one_letter_code
_entity_poly.pdbx_strand_id
1 'polypeptide(L)'
;MDVYARNQVIGHYLVSTSKFGIGDSRGTYRTPLGRLEIAKKIGAGAPLGAVFKNRKPTGEVLVPNAPGRDPIVTRILWLKGLEPENADAFGRYIYIHGTPEERNIGRPASFGCIRMRSSDIVRLFATVGVGAKVEIVPGPLPENSRTPGIVAGSPNPTAQ
;
A
#
# COMPACT_ATOMS: atom_id res chain seq x y z
N MET A 1 3.97 3.27 -5.35
CA MET A 1 4.39 1.92 -4.89
C MET A 1 4.44 1.00 -6.08
N ASP A 2 5.54 0.30 -6.23
CA ASP A 2 5.71 -0.72 -7.26
C ASP A 2 5.61 -2.10 -6.64
N VAL A 3 4.99 -3.02 -7.35
CA VAL A 3 4.85 -4.42 -6.94
C VAL A 3 5.67 -5.28 -7.89
N TYR A 4 6.50 -6.14 -7.33
CA TYR A 4 7.41 -6.98 -8.08
C TYR A 4 7.07 -8.47 -7.94
N ALA A 5 7.19 -9.20 -9.03
CA ALA A 5 7.27 -10.65 -9.03
C ALA A 5 8.45 -11.06 -9.91
N ARG A 6 9.32 -11.94 -9.39
CA ARG A 6 10.53 -12.43 -10.10
C ARG A 6 11.36 -11.28 -10.70
N ASN A 7 11.58 -10.21 -9.93
CA ASN A 7 12.31 -9.01 -10.32
C ASN A 7 11.67 -8.19 -11.48
N GLN A 8 10.42 -8.45 -11.80
CA GLN A 8 9.66 -7.67 -12.77
C GLN A 8 8.56 -6.87 -12.06
N VAL A 9 8.35 -5.62 -12.48
CA VAL A 9 7.24 -4.81 -12.01
C VAL A 9 5.94 -5.37 -12.60
N ILE A 10 5.04 -5.82 -11.74
CA ILE A 10 3.73 -6.36 -12.12
C ILE A 10 2.57 -5.43 -11.77
N GLY A 11 2.82 -4.36 -11.04
CA GLY A 11 1.83 -3.37 -10.67
C GLY A 11 2.44 -2.07 -10.19
N HIS A 12 1.76 -0.99 -10.45
CA HIS A 12 2.12 0.36 -10.01
C HIS A 12 0.90 1.03 -9.38
N TYR A 13 1.05 1.56 -8.15
CA TYR A 13 -0.03 2.19 -7.41
C TYR A 13 0.41 3.52 -6.82
N LEU A 14 -0.46 4.52 -6.89
CA LEU A 14 -0.33 5.72 -6.09
C LEU A 14 -0.70 5.40 -4.64
N VAL A 15 0.09 5.91 -3.71
CA VAL A 15 -0.13 5.73 -2.27
C VAL A 15 0.07 7.05 -1.53
N SER A 16 -0.46 7.12 -0.31
CA SER A 16 -0.18 8.20 0.62
C SER A 16 0.50 7.63 1.86
N THR A 17 1.53 8.30 2.32
CA THR A 17 2.24 8.01 3.55
C THR A 17 2.02 9.13 4.58
N SER A 18 2.73 9.09 5.70
CA SER A 18 2.55 10.04 6.78
C SER A 18 2.81 11.49 6.38
N LYS A 19 1.94 12.39 6.82
CA LYS A 19 2.18 13.83 6.78
C LYS A 19 3.23 14.32 7.79
N PHE A 20 3.62 13.47 8.74
CA PHE A 20 4.64 13.76 9.75
C PHE A 20 6.04 13.26 9.37
N GLY A 21 6.21 12.73 8.14
CA GLY A 21 7.48 12.23 7.64
C GLY A 21 7.74 10.77 7.98
N ILE A 22 9.02 10.39 8.04
CA ILE A 22 9.53 9.02 8.17
C ILE A 22 10.08 8.76 9.57
N GLY A 23 9.93 7.54 10.07
CA GLY A 23 10.43 7.06 11.36
C GLY A 23 9.55 6.00 11.98
N ASP A 24 10.05 5.31 13.03
CA ASP A 24 9.34 4.22 13.70
C ASP A 24 9.11 4.44 15.20
N SER A 25 9.49 5.58 15.76
CA SER A 25 9.25 5.84 17.18
C SER A 25 7.76 5.93 17.49
N ARG A 26 7.36 5.32 18.62
CA ARG A 26 5.97 5.32 19.09
C ARG A 26 5.47 6.75 19.32
N GLY A 27 4.21 6.99 18.96
CA GLY A 27 3.55 8.30 19.15
C GLY A 27 3.94 9.38 18.13
N THR A 28 4.84 9.09 17.20
CA THR A 28 5.28 10.09 16.19
C THR A 28 4.39 10.18 14.97
N TYR A 29 3.53 9.19 14.73
CA TYR A 29 2.67 9.07 13.55
C TYR A 29 3.44 9.09 12.22
N ARG A 30 4.73 8.73 12.23
CA ARG A 30 5.59 8.66 11.04
C ARG A 30 5.50 7.30 10.37
N THR A 31 5.79 7.25 9.08
CA THR A 31 5.90 5.99 8.33
C THR A 31 7.30 5.41 8.51
N PRO A 32 7.45 4.14 8.94
CA PRO A 32 8.76 3.52 9.08
C PRO A 32 9.41 3.29 7.71
N LEU A 33 10.73 3.29 7.68
CA LEU A 33 11.54 2.92 6.52
C LEU A 33 12.09 1.51 6.64
N GLY A 34 12.66 1.02 5.54
CA GLY A 34 13.41 -0.22 5.49
C GLY A 34 12.57 -1.43 5.11
N ARG A 35 13.05 -2.61 5.48
CA ARG A 35 12.43 -3.88 5.12
C ARG A 35 11.40 -4.32 6.14
N LEU A 36 10.21 -4.58 5.66
CA LEU A 36 9.08 -5.12 6.41
C LEU A 36 8.52 -6.35 5.68
N GLU A 37 7.55 -6.99 6.29
CA GLU A 37 6.77 -8.05 5.66
C GLU A 37 5.28 -7.91 5.99
N ILE A 38 4.43 -8.49 5.16
CA ILE A 38 3.01 -8.62 5.45
C ILE A 38 2.84 -9.74 6.48
N ALA A 39 2.51 -9.36 7.72
CA ALA A 39 2.30 -10.31 8.80
C ALA A 39 0.88 -10.88 8.83
N LYS A 40 -0.12 -10.05 8.48
CA LYS A 40 -1.53 -10.45 8.45
C LYS A 40 -2.28 -9.76 7.32
N LYS A 41 -3.28 -10.46 6.79
CA LYS A 41 -4.24 -9.95 5.79
C LYS A 41 -5.64 -10.00 6.39
N ILE A 42 -6.36 -8.88 6.36
CA ILE A 42 -7.68 -8.75 6.98
C ILE A 42 -8.66 -8.12 5.97
N GLY A 43 -9.88 -8.67 5.93
CA GLY A 43 -10.95 -8.12 5.11
C GLY A 43 -11.18 -8.86 3.79
N ALA A 44 -10.72 -10.12 3.65
CA ALA A 44 -11.02 -10.93 2.48
C ALA A 44 -12.55 -11.02 2.27
N GLY A 45 -13.00 -10.77 1.02
CA GLY A 45 -14.43 -10.83 0.67
C GLY A 45 -15.27 -9.64 1.14
N ALA A 46 -14.73 -8.69 1.93
CA ALA A 46 -15.47 -7.50 2.31
C ALA A 46 -15.74 -6.60 1.09
N PRO A 47 -16.88 -5.90 1.04
CA PRO A 47 -17.18 -4.98 -0.05
C PRO A 47 -16.21 -3.80 -0.08
N LEU A 48 -16.08 -3.15 -1.26
CA LEU A 48 -15.36 -1.89 -1.40
C LEU A 48 -15.94 -0.84 -0.44
N GLY A 49 -15.08 -0.17 0.31
CA GLY A 49 -15.50 0.85 1.28
C GLY A 49 -15.96 0.27 2.63
N ALA A 50 -15.94 -1.04 2.83
CA ALA A 50 -16.26 -1.63 4.14
C ALA A 50 -15.38 -1.04 5.24
N VAL A 51 -16.00 -0.46 6.25
CA VAL A 51 -15.31 0.19 7.37
C VAL A 51 -14.82 -0.82 8.39
N PHE A 52 -13.57 -0.68 8.80
CA PHE A 52 -12.95 -1.48 9.85
C PHE A 52 -12.66 -0.62 11.09
N LYS A 53 -13.01 -1.15 12.26
CA LYS A 53 -12.61 -0.62 13.57
C LYS A 53 -11.96 -1.73 14.38
N ASN A 54 -10.78 -1.47 14.92
CA ASN A 54 -9.99 -2.49 15.64
C ASN A 54 -9.82 -3.78 14.80
N ARG A 55 -9.61 -3.63 13.48
CA ARG A 55 -9.41 -4.73 12.50
C ARG A 55 -10.63 -5.64 12.32
N LYS A 56 -11.81 -5.19 12.73
CA LYS A 56 -13.09 -5.89 12.53
C LYS A 56 -14.02 -5.05 11.66
N PRO A 57 -14.78 -5.66 10.75
CA PRO A 57 -15.77 -4.95 9.97
C PRO A 57 -16.89 -4.42 10.89
N THR A 58 -17.35 -3.20 10.62
CA THR A 58 -18.42 -2.54 11.39
C THR A 58 -19.81 -2.76 10.77
N GLY A 59 -19.88 -3.25 9.54
CA GLY A 59 -21.10 -3.30 8.73
C GLY A 59 -21.36 -2.03 7.91
N GLU A 60 -20.67 -0.94 8.21
CA GLU A 60 -20.76 0.31 7.44
C GLU A 60 -19.93 0.21 6.15
N VAL A 61 -20.43 0.87 5.09
CA VAL A 61 -19.74 1.00 3.79
C VAL A 61 -19.70 2.47 3.42
N LEU A 62 -18.53 2.99 3.10
CA LEU A 62 -18.32 4.35 2.65
C LEU A 62 -17.92 4.38 1.17
N VAL A 63 -18.57 5.25 0.41
CA VAL A 63 -18.16 5.53 -0.98
C VAL A 63 -16.90 6.40 -1.00
N PRO A 64 -16.12 6.37 -2.10
CA PRO A 64 -14.97 7.25 -2.24
C PRO A 64 -15.36 8.73 -2.05
N ASN A 65 -14.52 9.43 -1.28
CA ASN A 65 -14.69 10.84 -0.93
C ASN A 65 -15.97 11.17 -0.16
N ALA A 66 -16.55 10.18 0.55
CA ALA A 66 -17.64 10.43 1.51
C ALA A 66 -17.20 11.49 2.53
N PRO A 67 -18.04 12.48 2.86
CA PRO A 67 -17.67 13.57 3.76
C PRO A 67 -17.50 13.09 5.21
N GLY A 68 -16.62 13.75 5.94
CA GLY A 68 -16.60 13.81 7.39
C GLY A 68 -15.67 12.86 8.11
N ARG A 69 -15.28 11.71 7.55
CA ARG A 69 -14.43 10.72 8.26
C ARG A 69 -13.43 10.04 7.33
N ASP A 70 -12.32 9.60 7.93
CA ASP A 70 -11.27 8.86 7.23
C ASP A 70 -10.92 7.57 7.98
N PRO A 71 -11.86 6.62 8.10
CA PRO A 71 -11.57 5.33 8.70
C PRO A 71 -10.77 4.44 7.75
N ILE A 72 -10.23 3.36 8.30
CA ILE A 72 -9.68 2.26 7.50
C ILE A 72 -10.84 1.57 6.77
N VAL A 73 -10.71 1.40 5.46
CA VAL A 73 -11.73 0.73 4.65
C VAL A 73 -11.15 -0.35 3.74
N THR A 74 -12.00 -1.24 3.28
CA THR A 74 -11.81 -2.20 2.19
C THR A 74 -10.94 -3.40 2.54
N ARG A 75 -9.66 -3.20 2.86
CA ARG A 75 -8.67 -4.26 3.18
C ARG A 75 -7.58 -3.71 4.08
N ILE A 76 -6.98 -4.60 4.87
CA ILE A 76 -5.81 -4.32 5.70
C ILE A 76 -4.73 -5.33 5.41
N LEU A 77 -3.53 -4.84 5.09
CA LEU A 77 -2.28 -5.59 5.11
C LEU A 77 -1.47 -5.06 6.29
N TRP A 78 -1.33 -5.86 7.34
CA TRP A 78 -0.64 -5.45 8.56
C TRP A 78 0.84 -5.76 8.45
N LEU A 79 1.69 -4.75 8.62
CA LEU A 79 3.12 -4.84 8.41
C LEU A 79 3.87 -5.13 9.70
N LYS A 80 4.93 -5.95 9.58
CA LYS A 80 5.90 -6.22 10.64
C LYS A 80 7.28 -5.82 10.14
N GLY A 81 8.02 -5.07 10.95
CA GLY A 81 9.41 -4.71 10.67
C GLY A 81 10.34 -5.91 10.76
N LEU A 82 11.36 -5.92 9.91
CA LEU A 82 12.40 -6.95 9.84
C LEU A 82 13.77 -6.44 10.28
N GLU A 83 13.86 -5.17 10.65
CA GLU A 83 15.09 -4.48 11.03
C GLU A 83 14.91 -3.76 12.38
N PRO A 84 15.99 -3.49 13.13
CA PRO A 84 15.89 -2.78 14.41
C PRO A 84 15.20 -1.40 14.26
N GLU A 85 15.46 -0.71 13.14
CA GLU A 85 14.94 0.63 12.84
C GLU A 85 13.44 0.69 12.59
N ASN A 86 12.79 -0.46 12.36
CA ASN A 86 11.36 -0.56 12.13
C ASN A 86 10.68 -1.64 12.97
N ALA A 87 11.32 -2.06 14.07
CA ALA A 87 10.84 -3.13 14.94
C ALA A 87 9.48 -2.82 15.60
N ASP A 88 9.15 -1.55 15.79
CA ASP A 88 7.89 -1.12 16.40
C ASP A 88 6.71 -1.10 15.43
N ALA A 89 6.93 -1.24 14.13
CA ALA A 89 5.89 -1.08 13.10
C ALA A 89 4.64 -1.95 13.36
N PHE A 90 4.81 -3.22 13.74
CA PHE A 90 3.68 -4.09 14.04
C PHE A 90 2.88 -3.61 15.26
N GLY A 91 3.55 -3.29 16.34
CA GLY A 91 2.92 -2.78 17.58
C GLY A 91 2.34 -1.37 17.44
N ARG A 92 2.80 -0.61 16.45
CA ARG A 92 2.26 0.70 16.07
C ARG A 92 1.09 0.61 15.10
N TYR A 93 0.66 -0.58 14.71
CA TYR A 93 -0.44 -0.79 13.76
C TYR A 93 -0.18 -0.14 12.40
N ILE A 94 1.02 -0.32 11.86
CA ILE A 94 1.35 0.14 10.52
C ILE A 94 0.74 -0.81 9.50
N TYR A 95 -0.17 -0.27 8.68
CA TYR A 95 -0.91 -1.00 7.65
C TYR A 95 -0.68 -0.42 6.26
N ILE A 96 -0.89 -1.26 5.25
CA ILE A 96 -1.33 -0.81 3.93
C ILE A 96 -2.85 -1.05 3.89
N HIS A 97 -3.64 -0.02 3.63
CA HIS A 97 -5.10 -0.12 3.70
C HIS A 97 -5.81 0.84 2.74
N GLY A 98 -7.09 0.57 2.49
CA GLY A 98 -7.95 1.49 1.76
C GLY A 98 -8.36 2.70 2.59
N THR A 99 -8.63 3.81 1.93
CA THR A 99 -9.16 5.05 2.52
C THR A 99 -10.37 5.54 1.73
N PRO A 100 -11.39 6.12 2.36
CA PRO A 100 -12.42 6.87 1.64
C PRO A 100 -11.90 8.20 1.10
N GLU A 101 -10.85 8.79 1.70
CA GLU A 101 -10.23 10.06 1.26
C GLU A 101 -9.36 9.89 0.00
N GLU A 102 -9.93 9.34 -1.07
CA GLU A 102 -9.20 8.99 -2.29
C GLU A 102 -8.61 10.20 -3.03
N ARG A 103 -9.19 11.41 -2.83
CA ARG A 103 -8.64 12.67 -3.34
C ARG A 103 -7.26 13.02 -2.81
N ASN A 104 -6.87 12.46 -1.67
CA ASN A 104 -5.59 12.72 -1.03
C ASN A 104 -4.50 11.70 -1.41
N ILE A 105 -4.84 10.68 -2.19
CA ILE A 105 -3.87 9.67 -2.63
C ILE A 105 -2.81 10.32 -3.54
N GLY A 106 -1.55 10.01 -3.26
CA GLY A 106 -0.39 10.62 -3.93
C GLY A 106 0.22 11.79 -3.15
N ARG A 107 -0.36 12.17 -2.00
CA ARG A 107 0.14 13.24 -1.12
C ARG A 107 0.42 12.68 0.28
N PRO A 108 1.36 13.28 1.05
CA PRO A 108 1.51 12.97 2.47
C PRO A 108 0.24 13.34 3.23
N ALA A 109 -0.49 12.36 3.74
CA ALA A 109 -1.82 12.58 4.34
C ALA A 109 -2.13 11.68 5.54
N SER A 110 -1.39 10.58 5.75
CA SER A 110 -1.68 9.61 6.79
C SER A 110 -1.04 9.95 8.16
N PHE A 111 -1.34 9.11 9.13
CA PHE A 111 -0.76 9.11 10.47
C PHE A 111 0.17 7.90 10.68
N GLY A 112 0.91 7.51 9.63
CA GLY A 112 1.89 6.43 9.66
C GLY A 112 1.60 5.29 8.69
N CYS A 113 0.35 4.94 8.48
CA CYS A 113 -0.06 3.90 7.53
C CYS A 113 0.14 4.32 6.07
N ILE A 114 0.17 3.34 5.19
CA ILE A 114 0.22 3.53 3.74
C ILE A 114 -1.21 3.39 3.21
N ARG A 115 -1.76 4.47 2.67
CA ARG A 115 -3.13 4.54 2.18
C ARG A 115 -3.20 4.32 0.69
N MET A 116 -4.24 3.62 0.25
CA MET A 116 -4.53 3.33 -1.14
C MET A 116 -6.00 3.60 -1.46
N ARG A 117 -6.31 3.77 -2.74
CA ARG A 117 -7.71 3.72 -3.21
C ARG A 117 -8.28 2.33 -2.95
N SER A 118 -9.58 2.25 -2.70
CA SER A 118 -10.26 0.98 -2.43
C SER A 118 -10.09 -0.04 -3.56
N SER A 119 -10.20 0.38 -4.81
CA SER A 119 -9.97 -0.49 -5.97
C SER A 119 -8.55 -1.02 -6.06
N ASP A 120 -7.57 -0.22 -5.67
CA ASP A 120 -6.16 -0.57 -5.76
C ASP A 120 -5.75 -1.54 -4.64
N ILE A 121 -6.20 -1.30 -3.40
CA ILE A 121 -5.89 -2.21 -2.28
C ILE A 121 -6.53 -3.59 -2.49
N VAL A 122 -7.68 -3.70 -3.13
CA VAL A 122 -8.28 -5.00 -3.47
C VAL A 122 -7.39 -5.78 -4.43
N ARG A 123 -6.87 -5.12 -5.46
CA ARG A 123 -5.94 -5.75 -6.43
C ARG A 123 -4.63 -6.17 -5.75
N LEU A 124 -4.05 -5.27 -4.97
CA LEU A 124 -2.83 -5.58 -4.21
C LEU A 124 -3.08 -6.77 -3.25
N PHE A 125 -4.17 -6.74 -2.50
CA PHE A 125 -4.53 -7.80 -1.56
C PHE A 125 -4.66 -9.18 -2.22
N ALA A 126 -5.20 -9.23 -3.43
CA ALA A 126 -5.31 -10.47 -4.21
C ALA A 126 -3.94 -10.94 -4.75
N THR A 127 -3.01 -10.02 -4.97
CA THR A 127 -1.70 -10.30 -5.59
C THR A 127 -0.66 -10.79 -4.59
N VAL A 128 -0.69 -10.27 -3.34
CA VAL A 128 0.34 -10.53 -2.33
C VAL A 128 -0.15 -11.47 -1.25
N GLY A 129 0.77 -12.26 -0.69
CA GLY A 129 0.52 -13.19 0.41
C GLY A 129 1.11 -12.71 1.74
N VAL A 130 0.76 -13.39 2.82
CA VAL A 130 1.46 -13.28 4.10
C VAL A 130 2.92 -13.68 3.89
N GLY A 131 3.85 -12.91 4.46
CA GLY A 131 5.29 -13.08 4.28
C GLY A 131 5.86 -12.32 3.08
N ALA A 132 5.02 -11.73 2.21
CA ALA A 132 5.50 -10.88 1.12
C ALA A 132 6.32 -9.71 1.68
N LYS A 133 7.47 -9.43 1.05
CA LYS A 133 8.38 -8.39 1.50
C LYS A 133 7.91 -7.03 1.02
N VAL A 134 8.04 -6.05 1.89
CA VAL A 134 7.74 -4.64 1.64
C VAL A 134 8.97 -3.84 1.99
N GLU A 135 9.46 -3.05 1.06
CA GLU A 135 10.54 -2.11 1.31
C GLU A 135 10.02 -0.68 1.19
N ILE A 136 10.22 0.10 2.24
CA ILE A 136 9.84 1.51 2.27
C ILE A 136 11.12 2.34 2.20
N VAL A 137 11.27 3.06 1.10
CA VAL A 137 12.47 3.86 0.82
C VAL A 137 12.17 5.36 0.95
N PRO A 138 13.17 6.19 1.31
CA PRO A 138 12.99 7.63 1.32
C PRO A 138 12.92 8.19 -0.11
N GLY A 139 12.03 9.14 -0.32
CA GLY A 139 11.91 9.84 -1.61
C GLY A 139 11.15 9.08 -2.69
N PRO A 140 11.18 9.61 -3.92
CA PRO A 140 10.51 8.99 -5.06
C PRO A 140 11.19 7.68 -5.47
N LEU A 141 10.40 6.74 -5.99
CA LEU A 141 10.93 5.53 -6.58
C LEU A 141 11.78 5.86 -7.83
N PRO A 142 12.84 5.08 -8.12
CA PRO A 142 13.64 5.26 -9.33
C PRO A 142 12.77 5.21 -10.59
N GLU A 143 13.07 6.06 -11.58
CA GLU A 143 12.28 6.14 -12.83
C GLU A 143 12.25 4.83 -13.61
N ASN A 144 13.28 4.00 -13.51
CA ASN A 144 13.35 2.68 -14.16
C ASN A 144 12.29 1.68 -13.66
N SER A 145 11.65 1.96 -12.53
CA SER A 145 10.54 1.15 -12.02
C SER A 145 9.19 1.51 -12.68
N ARG A 146 9.14 2.60 -13.47
CA ARG A 146 7.89 3.16 -14.01
C ARG A 146 7.55 2.72 -15.43
N THR A 147 8.47 2.07 -16.14
CA THR A 147 8.27 1.66 -17.54
C THR A 147 8.03 0.16 -17.62
N PRO A 148 6.80 -0.32 -17.93
CA PRO A 148 6.65 -1.64 -18.48
C PRO A 148 7.40 -1.63 -19.83
N GLY A 149 8.39 -2.48 -19.99
CA GLY A 149 9.11 -2.60 -21.26
C GLY A 149 8.10 -2.86 -22.39
N ILE A 150 7.87 -1.86 -23.23
CA ILE A 150 7.28 -2.07 -24.54
C ILE A 150 8.37 -2.81 -25.30
N VAL A 151 8.23 -4.12 -25.43
CA VAL A 151 9.00 -4.89 -26.41
C VAL A 151 8.50 -4.44 -27.78
N ALA A 152 9.20 -3.47 -28.38
CA ALA A 152 8.99 -3.15 -29.77
C ALA A 152 9.30 -4.42 -30.56
N GLY A 153 8.27 -5.02 -31.16
CA GLY A 153 8.43 -6.12 -32.08
C GLY A 153 9.31 -5.68 -33.24
N SER A 154 10.43 -6.36 -33.43
CA SER A 154 11.26 -6.20 -34.61
C SER A 154 10.42 -6.45 -35.84
N PRO A 155 10.45 -5.57 -36.84
CA PRO A 155 9.86 -5.90 -38.14
C PRO A 155 10.70 -6.98 -38.81
N ASN A 156 10.05 -8.06 -39.14
CA ASN A 156 10.59 -9.15 -39.92
C ASN A 156 10.98 -8.62 -41.33
N PRO A 157 12.21 -8.76 -41.81
CA PRO A 157 12.49 -8.42 -43.21
C PRO A 157 11.97 -9.55 -44.10
N THR A 158 10.92 -9.22 -44.81
CA THR A 158 10.35 -10.09 -45.84
C THR A 158 11.33 -10.25 -46.98
N ALA A 159 11.43 -11.48 -47.43
CA ALA A 159 12.11 -12.03 -48.56
C ALA A 159 11.99 -11.25 -49.88
N GLN A 160 13.05 -11.31 -50.63
CA GLN A 160 13.02 -11.53 -52.08
C GLN A 160 13.70 -12.83 -52.39
#